data_dd05456bb7d1dfa6c0817c33f8e9993e
#
_entry.id   dd05456bb7d1dfa6c0817c33f8e9993e
#
_cell.length_a   1.000
_cell.length_b   1.000
_cell.length_c   1.000
_cell.angle_alpha   90.00
_cell.angle_beta   90.00
_cell.angle_gamma   90.00
#
_symmetry.space_group_name_H-M   'P 1'
#
loop_
_entity.id
_entity.type
_entity.pdbx_description
1 polymer ?
#
loop_
_entity_poly.entity_id
_entity_poly.type
_entity_poly.pdbx_seq_one_letter_code
_entity_poly.pdbx_strand_id
1 'polypeptide(L)'
;MAVAGRPDDDALIAGFFDRSLATLQAAAKDDALLHLVGEIAQAIEASMRGGGKLLIAGNGGSAADAQHLAAEFLSRYLIDRRPLPALALTTDTSVLTAVGNDYGFEHVFERQVRGLGRPGDVFLAISTSGRSPNVLRALEAARDLGLVTIGFSGAAETPMRALCRHFLAVASNETAIVQQIHMVAGHAICALVERAMLQ
;
A
#
# COMPACT_ATOMS: atom_id res chain seq x y z
N MET A 1 -18.93 35.75 10.77
CA MET A 1 -18.76 36.24 9.39
C MET A 1 -18.54 35.02 8.52
N ALA A 2 -19.47 34.73 7.60
CA ALA A 2 -19.26 33.70 6.60
C ALA A 2 -18.19 34.19 5.62
N VAL A 3 -17.08 33.46 5.48
CA VAL A 3 -16.08 33.71 4.44
C VAL A 3 -16.75 33.32 3.12
N ALA A 4 -17.10 34.31 2.28
CA ALA A 4 -17.59 34.03 0.93
C ALA A 4 -16.46 33.33 0.17
N GLY A 5 -16.72 32.11 -0.30
CA GLY A 5 -15.80 31.36 -1.16
C GLY A 5 -15.49 32.19 -2.43
N ARG A 6 -14.28 32.05 -2.95
CA ARG A 6 -13.93 32.65 -4.24
C ARG A 6 -14.66 31.88 -5.33
N PRO A 7 -15.25 32.54 -6.35
CA PRO A 7 -15.96 31.83 -7.42
C PRO A 7 -15.16 30.69 -8.10
N ASP A 8 -13.82 30.84 -8.18
CA ASP A 8 -12.92 29.85 -8.76
C ASP A 8 -12.71 28.62 -7.84
N ASP A 9 -12.94 28.75 -6.52
CA ASP A 9 -12.75 27.67 -5.56
C ASP A 9 -13.80 26.55 -5.76
N ASP A 10 -15.06 26.92 -6.03
CA ASP A 10 -16.14 25.94 -6.29
C ASP A 10 -15.86 25.11 -7.54
N ALA A 11 -15.35 25.74 -8.61
CA ALA A 11 -14.99 25.05 -9.85
C ALA A 11 -13.81 24.11 -9.64
N LEU A 12 -12.81 24.53 -8.85
CA LEU A 12 -11.66 23.70 -8.52
C LEU A 12 -12.07 22.49 -7.68
N ILE A 13 -12.92 22.69 -6.67
CA ILE A 13 -13.45 21.61 -5.81
C ILE A 13 -14.24 20.62 -6.66
N ALA A 14 -15.22 21.09 -7.43
CA ALA A 14 -16.04 20.23 -8.30
C ALA A 14 -15.16 19.41 -9.27
N GLY A 15 -14.20 20.07 -9.93
CA GLY A 15 -13.28 19.41 -10.85
C GLY A 15 -12.41 18.33 -10.20
N PHE A 16 -12.01 18.52 -8.93
CA PHE A 16 -11.28 17.47 -8.20
C PHE A 16 -12.17 16.25 -7.90
N PHE A 17 -13.43 16.48 -7.46
CA PHE A 17 -14.39 15.39 -7.23
C PHE A 17 -14.71 14.64 -8.53
N ASP A 18 -14.90 15.36 -9.64
CA ASP A 18 -15.19 14.76 -10.95
C ASP A 18 -14.07 13.84 -11.42
N ARG A 19 -12.80 14.29 -11.31
CA ARG A 19 -11.63 13.47 -11.67
C ARG A 19 -11.49 12.26 -10.75
N SER A 20 -11.72 12.43 -9.44
CA SER A 20 -11.72 11.33 -8.46
C SER A 20 -12.78 10.29 -8.81
N LEU A 21 -14.01 10.74 -9.08
CA LEU A 21 -15.13 9.86 -9.45
C LEU A 21 -14.85 9.13 -10.76
N ALA A 22 -14.35 9.83 -11.79
CA ALA A 22 -14.01 9.22 -13.08
C ALA A 22 -12.96 8.12 -12.93
N THR A 23 -11.91 8.36 -12.12
CA THR A 23 -10.86 7.37 -11.88
C THR A 23 -11.39 6.16 -11.10
N LEU A 24 -12.24 6.39 -10.09
CA LEU A 24 -12.88 5.32 -9.33
C LEU A 24 -13.83 4.49 -10.21
N GLN A 25 -14.62 5.13 -11.07
CA GLN A 25 -15.49 4.44 -12.01
C GLN A 25 -14.71 3.60 -13.03
N ALA A 26 -13.57 4.10 -13.50
CA ALA A 26 -12.69 3.34 -14.38
C ALA A 26 -12.11 2.11 -13.67
N ALA A 27 -11.59 2.27 -12.46
CA ALA A 27 -11.07 1.18 -11.64
C ALA A 27 -12.14 0.11 -11.33
N ALA A 28 -13.38 0.54 -11.03
CA ALA A 28 -14.50 -0.36 -10.73
C ALA A 28 -14.98 -1.19 -11.94
N LYS A 29 -14.60 -0.80 -13.16
CA LYS A 29 -14.93 -1.50 -14.42
C LYS A 29 -13.73 -2.25 -15.02
N ASP A 30 -12.58 -2.17 -14.38
CA ASP A 30 -11.36 -2.87 -14.81
C ASP A 30 -11.32 -4.27 -14.21
N ASP A 31 -11.80 -5.25 -14.97
CA ASP A 31 -11.84 -6.66 -14.54
C ASP A 31 -10.44 -7.19 -14.19
N ALA A 32 -9.39 -6.73 -14.88
CA ALA A 32 -8.01 -7.15 -14.60
C ALA A 32 -7.55 -6.61 -13.25
N LEU A 33 -7.87 -5.35 -12.90
CA LEU A 33 -7.59 -4.77 -11.60
C LEU A 33 -8.38 -5.47 -10.50
N LEU A 34 -9.66 -5.74 -10.70
CA LEU A 34 -10.50 -6.45 -9.72
C LEU A 34 -9.98 -7.88 -9.46
N HIS A 35 -9.57 -8.59 -10.50
CA HIS A 35 -8.96 -9.91 -10.38
C HIS A 35 -7.63 -9.85 -9.61
N LEU A 36 -6.77 -8.89 -9.94
CA LEU A 36 -5.50 -8.67 -9.24
C LEU A 36 -5.68 -8.38 -7.74
N VAL A 37 -6.69 -7.60 -7.36
CA VAL A 37 -7.03 -7.37 -5.93
C VAL A 37 -7.36 -8.69 -5.24
N GLY A 38 -8.09 -9.58 -5.91
CA GLY A 38 -8.38 -10.93 -5.42
C GLY A 38 -7.12 -11.79 -5.25
N GLU A 39 -6.21 -11.78 -6.24
CA GLU A 39 -4.92 -12.50 -6.17
C GLU A 39 -4.04 -11.99 -5.02
N ILE A 40 -4.00 -10.66 -4.82
CA ILE A 40 -3.26 -10.06 -3.70
C ILE A 40 -3.83 -10.52 -2.36
N ALA A 41 -5.16 -10.52 -2.21
CA ALA A 41 -5.80 -10.99 -0.98
C ALA A 41 -5.48 -12.47 -0.71
N GLN A 42 -5.52 -13.33 -1.73
CA GLN A 42 -5.15 -14.75 -1.61
C GLN A 42 -3.68 -14.94 -1.21
N ALA A 43 -2.76 -14.14 -1.75
CA ALA A 43 -1.34 -14.20 -1.39
C ALA A 43 -1.11 -13.83 0.08
N ILE A 44 -1.80 -12.79 0.59
CA ILE A 44 -1.73 -12.38 1.99
C ILE A 44 -2.35 -13.47 2.91
N GLU A 45 -3.53 -13.98 2.55
CA GLU A 45 -4.18 -15.09 3.27
C GLU A 45 -3.24 -16.30 3.39
N ALA A 46 -2.70 -16.76 2.27
CA ALA A 46 -1.80 -17.91 2.23
C ALA A 46 -0.57 -17.73 3.13
N SER A 47 0.03 -16.54 3.12
CA SER A 47 1.13 -16.19 4.01
C SER A 47 0.71 -16.29 5.48
N MET A 48 -0.40 -15.65 5.86
CA MET A 48 -0.89 -15.64 7.25
C MET A 48 -1.30 -17.03 7.75
N ARG A 49 -1.90 -17.87 6.90
CA ARG A 49 -2.19 -19.27 7.23
C ARG A 49 -0.90 -20.09 7.42
N GLY A 50 0.16 -19.76 6.69
CA GLY A 50 1.49 -20.35 6.83
C GLY A 50 2.29 -19.81 8.04
N GLY A 51 1.71 -18.94 8.87
CA GLY A 51 2.39 -18.32 10.02
C GLY A 51 3.24 -17.10 9.65
N GLY A 52 3.13 -16.61 8.41
CA GLY A 52 3.77 -15.38 7.95
C GLY A 52 3.01 -14.11 8.34
N LYS A 53 3.52 -12.97 7.89
CA LYS A 53 3.00 -11.64 8.21
C LYS A 53 3.02 -10.73 6.98
N LEU A 54 2.29 -9.62 7.07
CA LEU A 54 2.28 -8.54 6.11
C LEU A 54 3.15 -7.38 6.61
N LEU A 55 4.19 -7.02 5.87
CA LEU A 55 4.98 -5.81 6.06
C LEU A 55 4.53 -4.76 5.05
N ILE A 56 4.35 -3.51 5.47
CA ILE A 56 3.86 -2.45 4.59
C ILE A 56 4.76 -1.22 4.71
N ALA A 57 5.14 -0.63 3.58
CA ALA A 57 5.94 0.59 3.55
C ALA A 57 5.49 1.54 2.44
N GLY A 58 5.70 2.85 2.68
CA GLY A 58 5.46 3.94 1.76
C GLY A 58 5.95 5.25 2.35
N ASN A 59 5.90 6.33 1.58
CA ASN A 59 6.32 7.67 2.01
C ASN A 59 5.12 8.62 2.07
N GLY A 60 5.17 9.62 2.94
CA GLY A 60 4.15 10.68 3.02
C GLY A 60 2.73 10.12 3.23
N GLY A 61 1.79 10.44 2.34
CA GLY A 61 0.42 9.89 2.37
C GLY A 61 0.41 8.37 2.28
N SER A 62 1.28 7.77 1.46
CA SER A 62 1.42 6.32 1.38
C SER A 62 2.00 5.68 2.66
N ALA A 63 2.71 6.45 3.50
CA ALA A 63 3.08 5.98 4.84
C ALA A 63 1.86 5.96 5.78
N ALA A 64 0.96 6.94 5.65
CA ALA A 64 -0.31 6.94 6.38
C ALA A 64 -1.20 5.77 5.93
N ASP A 65 -1.28 5.50 4.62
CA ASP A 65 -1.99 4.35 4.06
C ASP A 65 -1.44 3.03 4.63
N ALA A 66 -0.11 2.88 4.71
CA ALA A 66 0.54 1.70 5.29
C ALA A 66 0.13 1.48 6.76
N GLN A 67 0.10 2.54 7.56
CA GLN A 67 -0.32 2.49 8.96
C GLN A 67 -1.80 2.13 9.09
N HIS A 68 -2.64 2.77 8.27
CA HIS A 68 -4.08 2.51 8.25
C HIS A 68 -4.36 1.04 7.93
N LEU A 69 -3.80 0.52 6.83
CA LEU A 69 -4.00 -0.89 6.45
C LEU A 69 -3.47 -1.87 7.51
N ALA A 70 -2.30 -1.60 8.11
CA ALA A 70 -1.80 -2.45 9.20
C ALA A 70 -2.74 -2.48 10.40
N ALA A 71 -3.39 -1.35 10.72
CA ALA A 71 -4.35 -1.27 11.81
C ALA A 71 -5.62 -2.10 11.53
N GLU A 72 -6.10 -2.13 10.27
CA GLU A 72 -7.25 -2.96 9.88
C GLU A 72 -6.98 -4.46 10.10
N PHE A 73 -5.76 -4.93 9.88
CA PHE A 73 -5.36 -6.31 10.14
C PHE A 73 -5.19 -6.59 11.63
N LEU A 74 -4.53 -5.70 12.38
CA LEU A 74 -4.22 -5.88 13.81
C LEU A 74 -5.44 -5.71 14.70
N SER A 75 -6.32 -4.77 14.39
CA SER A 75 -7.57 -4.56 15.12
C SER A 75 -8.67 -5.47 14.54
N ARG A 76 -9.52 -4.89 13.75
CA ARG A 76 -10.57 -5.56 12.95
C ARG A 76 -10.96 -4.66 11.80
N TYR A 77 -11.42 -5.22 10.69
CA TYR A 77 -12.00 -4.42 9.61
C TYR A 77 -13.53 -4.35 9.76
N LEU A 78 -14.24 -5.43 9.48
CA LEU A 78 -15.71 -5.49 9.60
C LEU A 78 -16.19 -6.41 10.72
N ILE A 79 -15.43 -7.45 11.03
CA ILE A 79 -15.85 -8.54 11.92
C ILE A 79 -14.87 -8.64 13.09
N ASP A 80 -15.40 -8.80 14.30
CA ASP A 80 -14.58 -9.07 15.49
C ASP A 80 -13.92 -10.45 15.38
N ARG A 81 -12.58 -10.47 15.41
CA ARG A 81 -11.74 -11.65 15.20
C ARG A 81 -10.40 -11.51 15.90
N ARG A 82 -9.65 -12.60 15.95
CA ARG A 82 -8.26 -12.54 16.40
C ARG A 82 -7.43 -11.57 15.53
N PRO A 83 -6.44 -10.87 16.12
CA PRO A 83 -5.50 -10.04 15.34
C PRO A 83 -4.79 -10.85 14.24
N LEU A 84 -4.62 -10.22 13.09
CA LEU A 84 -3.84 -10.76 11.97
C LEU A 84 -2.49 -10.05 11.88
N PRO A 85 -1.38 -10.77 11.64
CA PRO A 85 -0.04 -10.21 11.75
C PRO A 85 0.28 -9.25 10.60
N ALA A 86 0.29 -7.95 10.89
CA ALA A 86 0.67 -6.90 9.95
C ALA A 86 1.51 -5.83 10.65
N LEU A 87 2.46 -5.21 9.94
CA LEU A 87 3.33 -4.17 10.47
C LEU A 87 3.61 -3.10 9.43
N ALA A 88 3.30 -1.85 9.76
CA ALA A 88 3.75 -0.69 9.00
C ALA A 88 5.18 -0.32 9.40
N LEU A 89 6.12 -0.35 8.44
CA LEU A 89 7.53 -0.01 8.65
C LEU A 89 7.77 1.52 8.73
N THR A 90 6.71 2.27 8.96
CA THR A 90 6.67 3.74 8.88
C THR A 90 6.46 4.41 10.23
N THR A 91 6.48 3.65 11.33
CA THR A 91 6.04 4.14 12.66
C THR A 91 7.17 4.25 13.68
N ASP A 92 8.20 3.40 13.61
CA ASP A 92 9.32 3.46 14.57
C ASP A 92 10.25 4.62 14.21
N THR A 93 10.05 5.75 14.88
CA THR A 93 10.82 6.97 14.64
C THR A 93 12.29 6.81 15.00
N SER A 94 12.63 5.97 15.97
CA SER A 94 14.03 5.69 16.33
C SER A 94 14.73 4.94 15.20
N VAL A 95 14.09 3.92 14.64
CA VAL A 95 14.63 3.19 13.48
C VAL A 95 14.75 4.10 12.27
N LEU A 96 13.70 4.85 11.94
CA LEU A 96 13.69 5.74 10.75
C LEU A 96 14.79 6.81 10.84
N THR A 97 14.96 7.43 12.02
CA THR A 97 15.95 8.49 12.20
C THR A 97 17.37 7.95 12.30
N ALA A 98 17.62 6.84 13.02
CA ALA A 98 18.92 6.24 13.13
C ALA A 98 19.40 5.71 11.77
N VAL A 99 18.59 4.94 11.06
CA VAL A 99 18.93 4.42 9.74
C VAL A 99 19.11 5.56 8.73
N GLY A 100 18.23 6.56 8.76
CA GLY A 100 18.34 7.73 7.88
C GLY A 100 19.63 8.54 8.10
N ASN A 101 20.07 8.69 9.37
CA ASN A 101 21.31 9.37 9.72
C ASN A 101 22.57 8.55 9.37
N ASP A 102 22.57 7.26 9.66
CA ASP A 102 23.79 6.44 9.59
C ASP A 102 24.02 5.80 8.21
N TYR A 103 22.95 5.52 7.47
CA TYR A 103 23.00 4.78 6.20
C TYR A 103 22.36 5.51 5.02
N GLY A 104 21.62 6.59 5.27
CA GLY A 104 20.82 7.30 4.28
C GLY A 104 19.35 6.87 4.25
N PHE A 105 18.49 7.81 3.84
CA PHE A 105 17.02 7.61 3.83
C PHE A 105 16.57 6.50 2.88
N GLU A 106 17.36 6.19 1.87
CA GLU A 106 17.08 5.09 0.93
C GLU A 106 17.14 3.71 1.57
N HIS A 107 17.71 3.57 2.77
CA HIS A 107 17.85 2.30 3.49
C HIS A 107 16.84 2.10 4.61
N VAL A 108 15.98 3.09 4.91
CA VAL A 108 15.09 3.06 6.08
C VAL A 108 14.11 1.89 6.08
N PHE A 109 13.61 1.46 4.93
CA PHE A 109 12.72 0.31 4.81
C PHE A 109 13.47 -0.99 4.53
N GLU A 110 14.52 -0.94 3.72
CA GLU A 110 15.36 -2.11 3.41
C GLU A 110 15.88 -2.77 4.68
N ARG A 111 16.46 -1.98 5.60
CA ARG A 111 17.00 -2.52 6.85
C ARG A 111 15.95 -3.18 7.73
N GLN A 112 14.76 -2.63 7.78
CA GLN A 112 13.63 -3.22 8.50
C GLN A 112 13.16 -4.53 7.83
N VAL A 113 13.04 -4.55 6.48
CA VAL A 113 12.70 -5.78 5.74
C VAL A 113 13.75 -6.86 6.00
N ARG A 114 15.05 -6.55 5.95
CA ARG A 114 16.12 -7.52 6.23
C ARG A 114 16.13 -8.02 7.68
N GLY A 115 15.74 -7.17 8.63
CA GLY A 115 15.69 -7.53 10.05
C GLY A 115 14.45 -8.33 10.47
N LEU A 116 13.31 -8.06 9.83
CA LEU A 116 12.00 -8.57 10.24
C LEU A 116 11.39 -9.59 9.28
N GLY A 117 11.76 -9.51 8.00
CA GLY A 117 11.21 -10.36 6.94
C GLY A 117 11.73 -11.79 7.01
N ARG A 118 10.87 -12.73 6.68
CA ARG A 118 11.14 -14.16 6.59
C ARG A 118 10.58 -14.72 5.29
N PRO A 119 11.14 -15.80 4.73
CA PRO A 119 10.55 -16.45 3.57
C PRO A 119 9.09 -16.80 3.80
N GLY A 120 8.23 -16.48 2.83
CA GLY A 120 6.80 -16.68 2.92
C GLY A 120 5.99 -15.50 3.50
N ASP A 121 6.64 -14.49 4.07
CA ASP A 121 5.97 -13.23 4.40
C ASP A 121 5.56 -12.47 3.13
N VAL A 122 4.71 -11.46 3.29
CA VAL A 122 4.32 -10.54 2.22
C VAL A 122 4.89 -9.15 2.50
N PHE A 123 5.42 -8.49 1.48
CA PHE A 123 5.81 -7.09 1.53
C PHE A 123 4.97 -6.27 0.54
N LEU A 124 4.12 -5.39 1.06
CA LEU A 124 3.34 -4.40 0.30
C LEU A 124 4.08 -3.07 0.29
N ALA A 125 4.53 -2.68 -0.87
CA ALA A 125 5.20 -1.42 -1.14
C ALA A 125 4.24 -0.43 -1.80
N ILE A 126 4.09 0.77 -1.24
CA ILE A 126 3.21 1.81 -1.76
C ILE A 126 4.03 3.01 -2.22
N SER A 127 4.00 3.31 -3.52
CA SER A 127 4.70 4.45 -4.11
C SER A 127 3.96 4.97 -5.33
N THR A 128 3.31 6.11 -5.24
CA THR A 128 2.54 6.71 -6.34
C THR A 128 3.38 6.98 -7.60
N SER A 129 4.67 7.24 -7.44
CA SER A 129 5.61 7.39 -8.56
C SER A 129 6.24 6.08 -9.02
N GLY A 130 6.25 5.03 -8.17
CA GLY A 130 6.97 3.78 -8.38
C GLY A 130 8.49 3.93 -8.53
N ARG A 131 9.07 5.06 -8.06
CA ARG A 131 10.47 5.43 -8.24
C ARG A 131 11.20 5.78 -6.94
N SER A 132 10.53 5.71 -5.79
CA SER A 132 11.12 6.07 -4.49
C SER A 132 12.27 5.12 -4.13
N PRO A 133 13.52 5.61 -3.96
CA PRO A 133 14.68 4.74 -3.78
C PRO A 133 14.56 3.81 -2.56
N ASN A 134 14.05 4.32 -1.43
CA ASN A 134 13.85 3.52 -0.21
C ASN A 134 12.82 2.39 -0.39
N VAL A 135 11.78 2.62 -1.21
CA VAL A 135 10.78 1.60 -1.54
C VAL A 135 11.36 0.54 -2.49
N LEU A 136 12.13 0.96 -3.49
CA LEU A 136 12.76 0.05 -4.44
C LEU A 136 13.78 -0.87 -3.75
N ARG A 137 14.67 -0.32 -2.90
CA ARG A 137 15.64 -1.12 -2.11
C ARG A 137 14.92 -2.10 -1.17
N ALA A 138 13.81 -1.70 -0.57
CA ALA A 138 13.03 -2.60 0.27
C ALA A 138 12.39 -3.76 -0.52
N LEU A 139 11.92 -3.50 -1.75
CA LEU A 139 11.41 -4.54 -2.65
C LEU A 139 12.51 -5.52 -3.09
N GLU A 140 13.71 -5.01 -3.41
CA GLU A 140 14.88 -5.85 -3.71
C GLU A 140 15.19 -6.76 -2.53
N ALA A 141 15.28 -6.20 -1.32
CA ALA A 141 15.53 -6.97 -0.10
C ALA A 141 14.44 -8.02 0.17
N ALA A 142 13.17 -7.65 -0.02
CA ALA A 142 12.05 -8.57 0.16
C ALA A 142 12.11 -9.75 -0.83
N ARG A 143 12.43 -9.48 -2.09
CA ARG A 143 12.63 -10.52 -3.11
C ARG A 143 13.80 -11.44 -2.78
N ASP A 144 14.95 -10.86 -2.37
CA ASP A 144 16.15 -11.63 -1.99
C ASP A 144 15.89 -12.58 -0.81
N LEU A 145 15.02 -12.19 0.11
CA LEU A 145 14.62 -12.97 1.29
C LEU A 145 13.47 -13.95 1.01
N GLY A 146 12.91 -13.98 -0.21
CA GLY A 146 11.81 -14.88 -0.56
C GLY A 146 10.44 -14.45 -0.04
N LEU A 147 10.24 -13.14 0.18
CA LEU A 147 8.91 -12.60 0.45
C LEU A 147 8.09 -12.49 -0.84
N VAL A 148 6.78 -12.57 -0.73
CA VAL A 148 5.88 -12.19 -1.82
C VAL A 148 5.84 -10.67 -1.91
N THR A 149 6.27 -10.12 -3.04
CA THR A 149 6.35 -8.67 -3.26
C THR A 149 5.10 -8.16 -3.96
N ILE A 150 4.47 -7.14 -3.37
CA ILE A 150 3.29 -6.45 -3.89
C ILE A 150 3.62 -4.98 -4.04
N GLY A 151 3.26 -4.38 -5.18
CA GLY A 151 3.46 -2.97 -5.44
C GLY A 151 2.15 -2.25 -5.76
N PHE A 152 1.92 -1.10 -5.11
CA PHE A 152 0.87 -0.16 -5.45
C PHE A 152 1.50 1.10 -6.04
N SER A 153 1.13 1.48 -7.27
CA SER A 153 1.70 2.62 -8.00
C SER A 153 0.65 3.39 -8.80
N GLY A 154 0.97 4.64 -9.15
CA GLY A 154 0.17 5.41 -10.09
C GLY A 154 0.48 5.07 -11.55
N ALA A 155 1.76 4.86 -11.89
CA ALA A 155 2.18 4.58 -13.26
C ALA A 155 2.39 3.08 -13.49
N ALA A 156 2.00 2.59 -14.67
CA ALA A 156 2.20 1.20 -15.06
C ALA A 156 3.69 0.90 -15.36
N GLU A 157 4.38 1.83 -16.00
CA GLU A 157 5.79 1.68 -16.41
C GLU A 157 6.73 2.37 -15.41
N THR A 158 7.18 1.59 -14.42
CA THR A 158 8.11 2.06 -13.38
C THR A 158 9.12 0.97 -13.02
N PRO A 159 10.30 1.33 -12.48
CA PRO A 159 11.25 0.33 -11.97
C PRO A 159 10.63 -0.63 -10.94
N MET A 160 9.66 -0.17 -10.18
CA MET A 160 8.98 -0.93 -9.15
C MET A 160 8.25 -2.18 -9.72
N ARG A 161 7.70 -2.08 -10.94
CA ARG A 161 6.97 -3.19 -11.59
C ARG A 161 7.82 -4.47 -11.68
N ALA A 162 9.08 -4.33 -12.10
CA ALA A 162 10.00 -5.47 -12.27
C ALA A 162 10.39 -6.17 -10.96
N LEU A 163 10.12 -5.53 -9.81
CA LEU A 163 10.43 -6.04 -8.49
C LEU A 163 9.23 -6.69 -7.80
N CYS A 164 8.03 -6.55 -8.37
CA CYS A 164 6.78 -7.01 -7.77
C CYS A 164 6.24 -8.26 -8.46
N ARG A 165 5.83 -9.23 -7.65
CA ARG A 165 5.05 -10.39 -8.11
C ARG A 165 3.62 -9.97 -8.50
N HIS A 166 2.99 -9.10 -7.69
CA HIS A 166 1.71 -8.50 -7.98
C HIS A 166 1.89 -6.98 -8.03
N PHE A 167 1.38 -6.33 -9.07
CA PHE A 167 1.60 -4.91 -9.29
C PHE A 167 0.31 -4.20 -9.70
N LEU A 168 -0.24 -3.40 -8.78
CA LEU A 168 -1.41 -2.59 -8.99
C LEU A 168 -0.99 -1.20 -9.47
N ALA A 169 -1.40 -0.83 -10.69
CA ALA A 169 -1.17 0.47 -11.27
C ALA A 169 -2.50 1.22 -11.43
N VAL A 170 -2.54 2.47 -10.96
CA VAL A 170 -3.71 3.35 -11.10
C VAL A 170 -3.53 4.26 -12.29
N ALA A 171 -4.50 4.31 -13.20
CA ALA A 171 -4.46 5.14 -14.42
C ALA A 171 -4.71 6.63 -14.09
N SER A 172 -3.85 7.22 -13.27
CA SER A 172 -3.86 8.65 -12.92
C SER A 172 -2.44 9.16 -12.66
N ASN A 173 -2.20 10.44 -12.98
CA ASN A 173 -0.96 11.15 -12.64
C ASN A 173 -1.11 12.06 -11.42
N GLU A 174 -2.30 12.15 -10.83
CA GLU A 174 -2.57 12.95 -9.64
C GLU A 174 -2.37 12.11 -8.39
N THR A 175 -1.30 12.40 -7.63
CA THR A 175 -0.92 11.63 -6.43
C THR A 175 -2.09 11.42 -5.45
N ALA A 176 -2.89 12.44 -5.18
CA ALA A 176 -4.02 12.34 -4.27
C ALA A 176 -5.11 11.36 -4.78
N ILE A 177 -5.38 11.36 -6.09
CA ILE A 177 -6.36 10.44 -6.71
C ILE A 177 -5.81 9.01 -6.74
N VAL A 178 -4.51 8.84 -7.02
CA VAL A 178 -3.85 7.53 -6.95
C VAL A 178 -3.99 6.93 -5.54
N GLN A 179 -3.73 7.71 -4.49
CA GLN A 179 -3.86 7.26 -3.10
C GLN A 179 -5.30 6.87 -2.74
N GLN A 180 -6.32 7.57 -3.26
CA GLN A 180 -7.72 7.17 -3.07
C GLN A 180 -7.98 5.74 -3.59
N ILE A 181 -7.49 5.41 -4.78
CA ILE A 181 -7.67 4.07 -5.36
C ILE A 181 -6.83 3.03 -4.60
N HIS A 182 -5.61 3.37 -4.16
CA HIS A 182 -4.81 2.49 -3.29
C HIS A 182 -5.58 2.11 -2.02
N MET A 183 -6.25 3.07 -1.37
CA MET A 183 -7.04 2.81 -0.18
C MET A 183 -8.30 2.00 -0.47
N VAL A 184 -9.01 2.26 -1.56
CA VAL A 184 -10.16 1.45 -1.96
C VAL A 184 -9.76 -0.01 -2.20
N ALA A 185 -8.65 -0.24 -2.93
CA ALA A 185 -8.11 -1.58 -3.16
C ALA A 185 -7.64 -2.23 -1.84
N GLY A 186 -6.94 -1.46 -0.99
CA GLY A 186 -6.48 -1.91 0.33
C GLY A 186 -7.63 -2.38 1.22
N HIS A 187 -8.71 -1.61 1.30
CA HIS A 187 -9.90 -2.00 2.06
C HIS A 187 -10.59 -3.26 1.48
N ALA A 188 -10.68 -3.37 0.16
CA ALA A 188 -11.21 -4.59 -0.47
C ALA A 188 -10.35 -5.82 -0.11
N ILE A 189 -9.02 -5.68 -0.10
CA ILE A 189 -8.09 -6.74 0.33
C ILE A 189 -8.32 -7.08 1.81
N CYS A 190 -8.45 -6.09 2.70
CA CYS A 190 -8.74 -6.32 4.12
C CYS A 190 -10.03 -7.12 4.30
N ALA A 191 -11.11 -6.75 3.60
CA ALA A 191 -12.39 -7.46 3.64
C ALA A 191 -12.28 -8.92 3.16
N LEU A 192 -11.56 -9.15 2.05
CA LEU A 192 -11.36 -10.49 1.49
C LEU A 192 -10.55 -11.39 2.42
N VAL A 193 -9.42 -10.88 2.94
CA VAL A 193 -8.57 -11.64 3.86
C VAL A 193 -9.31 -11.90 5.18
N GLU A 194 -9.98 -10.89 5.75
CA GLU A 194 -10.76 -11.08 6.97
C GLU A 194 -11.80 -12.18 6.81
N ARG A 195 -12.60 -12.14 5.73
CA ARG A 195 -13.59 -13.17 5.42
C ARG A 195 -12.97 -14.57 5.27
N ALA A 196 -11.83 -14.66 4.59
CA ALA A 196 -11.16 -15.94 4.37
C ALA A 196 -10.58 -16.51 5.68
N MET A 197 -10.02 -15.67 6.55
CA MET A 197 -9.42 -16.09 7.83
C MET A 197 -10.45 -16.51 8.90
N LEU A 198 -11.74 -16.31 8.67
CA LEU A 198 -12.84 -16.79 9.51
C LEU A 198 -13.30 -18.22 9.18
N GLN A 199 -12.93 -18.72 8.00
CA GLN A 199 -13.18 -20.09 7.55
C GLN A 199 -12.04 -21.03 7.98
#